data_ed8ecd5666dcf4ec669093bd1fbf7e53
#
_entry.id   ed8ecd5666dcf4ec669093bd1fbf7e53
#
_cell.length_a   1.000
_cell.length_b   1.000
_cell.length_c   1.000
_cell.angle_alpha   90.00
_cell.angle_beta   90.00
_cell.angle_gamma   90.00
#
_symmetry.space_group_name_H-M   'P 1'
#
loop_
_entity.id
_entity.type
_entity.pdbx_description
1 polymer ?
#
loop_
_entity_poly.entity_id
_entity_poly.type
_entity_poly.pdbx_seq_one_letter_code
_entity_poly.pdbx_strand_id
1 'polypeptide(L)'
;MLAYIIRRVFQSVIVLLAVGLVAFSMFRFVGDPVDNMLGQERTQADIERLRADLGLDQPFPVQYYKFLKGAAQGNFGVSYRQGRPVSTILKERAPATLELAAVSGFLAITVGIALGVLTAIRRNGILANVIMTTSLIGVSLPTFLIGILLIYIFSVELGWLPSFSRGDTVMIGGWSTGFLTETGLKSLILPSITLGLYQMTLIMRLVRSEMLEVLRADYIRFARARGLRDRAVNFRHALKNTLVPVITVTGLQLGSIIAFAIITESVFQWPGVGLLFINAVQFVDIPVMAAYLMLISVMFVGINLIVDMLYYAIDPRLRVDGRTA
;
A
#
# COMPACT_ATOMS: atom_id res chain seq x y z
N MET A 1 5.72 16.69 -21.27
CA MET A 1 4.78 16.44 -20.19
C MET A 1 3.57 15.62 -20.64
N LEU A 2 2.78 16.12 -21.60
CA LEU A 2 1.56 15.42 -22.07
C LEU A 2 1.86 14.00 -22.61
N ALA A 3 2.88 13.85 -23.45
CA ALA A 3 3.28 12.55 -24.02
C ALA A 3 3.71 11.55 -22.94
N TYR A 4 4.42 12.00 -21.89
CA TYR A 4 4.80 11.18 -20.75
C TYR A 4 3.56 10.67 -19.99
N ILE A 5 2.63 11.58 -19.67
CA ILE A 5 1.38 11.24 -18.98
C ILE A 5 0.55 10.24 -19.82
N ILE A 6 0.40 10.49 -21.11
CA ILE A 6 -0.34 9.60 -22.03
C ILE A 6 0.30 8.20 -22.03
N ARG A 7 1.62 8.11 -22.16
CA ARG A 7 2.34 6.82 -22.11
C ARG A 7 2.11 6.09 -20.79
N ARG A 8 2.15 6.80 -19.64
CA ARG A 8 1.93 6.23 -18.32
C ARG A 8 0.49 5.75 -18.14
N VAL A 9 -0.49 6.56 -18.57
CA VAL A 9 -1.90 6.16 -18.54
C VAL A 9 -2.13 4.92 -19.42
N PHE A 10 -1.54 4.87 -20.61
CA PHE A 10 -1.65 3.70 -21.48
C PHE A 10 -1.04 2.44 -20.84
N GLN A 11 0.15 2.55 -20.23
CA GLN A 11 0.76 1.44 -19.47
C GLN A 11 -0.14 1.00 -18.31
N SER A 12 -0.74 1.95 -17.60
CA SER A 12 -1.68 1.69 -16.50
C SER A 12 -2.90 0.91 -16.96
N VAL A 13 -3.47 1.27 -18.13
CA VAL A 13 -4.59 0.55 -18.71
C VAL A 13 -4.22 -0.90 -19.06
N ILE A 14 -3.03 -1.13 -19.65
CA ILE A 14 -2.56 -2.48 -19.95
C ILE A 14 -2.44 -3.31 -18.66
N VAL A 15 -1.86 -2.75 -17.61
CA VAL A 15 -1.74 -3.45 -16.30
C VAL A 15 -3.12 -3.79 -15.74
N LEU A 16 -4.06 -2.85 -15.75
CA LEU A 16 -5.43 -3.10 -15.26
C LEU A 16 -6.15 -4.16 -16.10
N LEU A 17 -5.97 -4.18 -17.40
CA LEU A 17 -6.52 -5.23 -18.25
C LEU A 17 -5.90 -6.60 -17.94
N ALA A 18 -4.58 -6.67 -17.77
CA ALA A 18 -3.90 -7.92 -17.40
C ALA A 18 -4.36 -8.45 -16.03
N VAL A 19 -4.43 -7.57 -15.01
CA VAL A 19 -4.95 -7.96 -13.69
C VAL A 19 -6.44 -8.32 -13.77
N GLY A 20 -7.23 -7.58 -14.54
CA GLY A 20 -8.63 -7.92 -14.81
C GLY A 20 -8.79 -9.31 -15.44
N LEU A 21 -7.89 -9.71 -16.33
CA LEU A 21 -7.89 -11.05 -16.92
C LEU A 21 -7.58 -12.12 -15.87
N VAL A 22 -6.60 -11.88 -15.01
CA VAL A 22 -6.28 -12.80 -13.90
C VAL A 22 -7.46 -12.90 -12.93
N ALA A 23 -8.02 -11.76 -12.51
CA ALA A 23 -9.17 -11.72 -11.60
C ALA A 23 -10.39 -12.43 -12.20
N PHE A 24 -10.67 -12.20 -13.49
CA PHE A 24 -11.76 -12.87 -14.19
C PHE A 24 -11.51 -14.39 -14.34
N SER A 25 -10.26 -14.79 -14.57
CA SER A 25 -9.91 -16.21 -14.70
C SER A 25 -10.22 -16.99 -13.41
N MET A 26 -10.22 -16.34 -12.25
CA MET A 26 -10.60 -16.99 -10.98
C MET A 26 -12.04 -17.50 -11.00
N PHE A 27 -12.97 -16.81 -11.67
CA PHE A 27 -14.36 -17.29 -11.79
C PHE A 27 -14.47 -18.60 -12.57
N ARG A 28 -13.49 -18.89 -13.41
CA ARG A 28 -13.52 -20.09 -14.28
C ARG A 28 -12.70 -21.24 -13.72
N PHE A 29 -11.58 -20.95 -13.04
CA PHE A 29 -10.59 -21.96 -12.65
C PHE A 29 -10.53 -22.25 -11.15
N VAL A 30 -11.03 -21.35 -10.30
CA VAL A 30 -10.98 -21.53 -8.84
C VAL A 30 -12.28 -22.10 -8.28
N GLY A 31 -13.41 -21.89 -8.96
CA GLY A 31 -14.70 -22.46 -8.55
C GLY A 31 -15.82 -22.06 -9.50
N ASP A 32 -16.82 -22.93 -9.66
CA ASP A 32 -18.03 -22.60 -10.41
C ASP A 32 -18.94 -21.70 -9.54
N PRO A 33 -19.22 -20.45 -9.97
CA PRO A 33 -20.11 -19.57 -9.22
C PRO A 33 -21.50 -20.18 -8.98
N VAL A 34 -21.97 -21.03 -9.87
CA VAL A 34 -23.25 -21.72 -9.75
C VAL A 34 -23.26 -22.70 -8.57
N ASP A 35 -22.16 -23.43 -8.37
CA ASP A 35 -22.02 -24.36 -7.25
C ASP A 35 -21.98 -23.65 -5.89
N ASN A 36 -21.40 -22.44 -5.84
CA ASN A 36 -21.33 -21.63 -4.63
C ASN A 36 -22.63 -20.88 -4.29
N MET A 37 -23.48 -20.61 -5.29
CA MET A 37 -24.75 -19.88 -5.13
C MET A 37 -25.95 -20.79 -4.90
N LEU A 38 -25.93 -21.98 -5.49
CA LEU A 38 -26.96 -22.99 -5.31
C LEU A 38 -26.56 -23.96 -4.22
N GLY A 39 -27.43 -24.16 -3.21
CA GLY A 39 -27.21 -25.12 -2.14
C GLY A 39 -27.16 -26.58 -2.62
N GLN A 40 -27.14 -27.52 -1.66
CA GLN A 40 -27.07 -28.96 -1.98
C GLN A 40 -28.34 -29.51 -2.66
N GLU A 41 -29.50 -28.89 -2.40
CA GLU A 41 -30.79 -29.25 -3.01
C GLU A 41 -31.02 -28.43 -4.31
N ARG A 42 -30.29 -28.78 -5.37
CA ARG A 42 -30.36 -28.07 -6.68
C ARG A 42 -30.84 -29.00 -7.79
N THR A 43 -31.71 -28.47 -8.66
CA THR A 43 -32.13 -29.19 -9.87
C THR A 43 -31.24 -28.78 -11.06
N GLN A 44 -31.17 -29.63 -12.10
CA GLN A 44 -30.47 -29.28 -13.34
C GLN A 44 -31.04 -28.02 -13.99
N ALA A 45 -32.36 -27.82 -13.90
CA ALA A 45 -33.03 -26.63 -14.43
C ALA A 45 -32.58 -25.34 -13.70
N ASP A 46 -32.34 -25.39 -12.38
CA ASP A 46 -31.84 -24.24 -11.62
C ASP A 46 -30.40 -23.90 -12.03
N ILE A 47 -29.55 -24.90 -12.25
CA ILE A 47 -28.18 -24.74 -12.72
C ILE A 47 -28.14 -24.05 -14.09
N GLU A 48 -28.93 -24.55 -15.05
CA GLU A 48 -28.99 -24.01 -16.41
C GLU A 48 -29.52 -22.57 -16.42
N ARG A 49 -30.56 -22.31 -15.63
CA ARG A 49 -31.14 -20.98 -15.49
C ARG A 49 -30.15 -19.97 -14.91
N LEU A 50 -29.46 -20.34 -13.82
CA LEU A 50 -28.50 -19.46 -13.18
C LEU A 50 -27.26 -19.23 -14.08
N ARG A 51 -26.80 -20.24 -14.86
CA ARG A 51 -25.75 -20.08 -15.84
C ARG A 51 -26.13 -19.10 -16.95
N ALA A 52 -27.34 -19.16 -17.45
CA ALA A 52 -27.87 -18.23 -18.45
C ALA A 52 -28.00 -16.81 -17.87
N ASP A 53 -28.54 -16.67 -16.65
CA ASP A 53 -28.69 -15.38 -15.97
C ASP A 53 -27.35 -14.71 -15.70
N LEU A 54 -26.33 -15.48 -15.33
CA LEU A 54 -24.96 -15.00 -15.13
C LEU A 54 -24.18 -14.84 -16.44
N GLY A 55 -24.73 -15.29 -17.58
CA GLY A 55 -24.10 -15.22 -18.91
C GLY A 55 -22.87 -16.10 -19.04
N LEU A 56 -22.79 -17.20 -18.26
CA LEU A 56 -21.66 -18.14 -18.26
C LEU A 56 -21.68 -19.08 -19.49
N ASP A 57 -22.76 -19.08 -20.23
CA ASP A 57 -22.96 -19.76 -21.53
C ASP A 57 -22.27 -19.03 -22.70
N GLN A 58 -21.89 -17.75 -22.48
CA GLN A 58 -21.30 -16.93 -23.54
C GLN A 58 -19.82 -17.25 -23.79
N PRO A 59 -19.26 -16.90 -24.98
CA PRO A 59 -17.84 -17.05 -25.26
C PRO A 59 -16.99 -16.24 -24.25
N PHE A 60 -15.83 -16.79 -23.86
CA PHE A 60 -14.90 -16.18 -22.88
C PHE A 60 -14.63 -14.68 -23.11
N PRO A 61 -14.34 -14.19 -24.33
CA PRO A 61 -14.09 -12.77 -24.56
C PRO A 61 -15.27 -11.86 -24.21
N VAL A 62 -16.51 -12.36 -24.44
CA VAL A 62 -17.73 -11.62 -24.13
C VAL A 62 -17.96 -11.53 -22.63
N GLN A 63 -17.75 -12.63 -21.90
CA GLN A 63 -17.82 -12.64 -20.44
C GLN A 63 -16.77 -11.71 -19.83
N TYR A 64 -15.52 -11.75 -20.32
CA TYR A 64 -14.44 -10.86 -19.88
C TYR A 64 -14.77 -9.39 -20.14
N TYR A 65 -15.27 -9.06 -21.31
CA TYR A 65 -15.71 -7.69 -21.62
C TYR A 65 -16.81 -7.21 -20.67
N LYS A 66 -17.82 -8.06 -20.39
CA LYS A 66 -18.88 -7.74 -19.42
C LYS A 66 -18.33 -7.52 -18.01
N PHE A 67 -17.38 -8.35 -17.59
CA PHE A 67 -16.69 -8.20 -16.30
C PHE A 67 -15.95 -6.85 -16.23
N LEU A 68 -15.15 -6.50 -17.23
CA LEU A 68 -14.44 -5.22 -17.28
C LEU A 68 -15.39 -4.03 -17.30
N LYS A 69 -16.48 -4.11 -18.05
CA LYS A 69 -17.51 -3.07 -18.08
C LYS A 69 -18.15 -2.90 -16.71
N GLY A 70 -18.50 -4.00 -16.05
CA GLY A 70 -19.01 -3.97 -14.67
C GLY A 70 -18.01 -3.37 -13.69
N ALA A 71 -16.76 -3.82 -13.74
CA ALA A 71 -15.67 -3.32 -12.89
C ALA A 71 -15.45 -1.81 -13.07
N ALA A 72 -15.47 -1.30 -14.31
CA ALA A 72 -15.36 0.12 -14.62
C ALA A 72 -16.51 0.96 -14.05
N GLN A 73 -17.69 0.36 -13.85
CA GLN A 73 -18.86 0.97 -13.21
C GLN A 73 -18.89 0.74 -11.68
N GLY A 74 -17.88 0.07 -11.12
CA GLY A 74 -17.85 -0.31 -9.71
C GLY A 74 -18.79 -1.46 -9.35
N ASN A 75 -19.32 -2.19 -10.34
CA ASN A 75 -20.19 -3.34 -10.12
C ASN A 75 -19.35 -4.63 -10.25
N PHE A 76 -19.10 -5.28 -9.11
CA PHE A 76 -18.37 -6.55 -9.01
C PHE A 76 -19.29 -7.73 -8.66
N GLY A 77 -20.62 -7.54 -8.73
CA GLY A 77 -21.58 -8.53 -8.35
C GLY A 77 -21.86 -8.58 -6.85
N VAL A 78 -22.34 -9.72 -6.39
CA VAL A 78 -22.76 -9.97 -5.00
C VAL A 78 -21.82 -10.98 -4.36
N SER A 79 -21.40 -10.72 -3.13
CA SER A 79 -20.62 -11.64 -2.31
C SER A 79 -21.41 -12.92 -2.06
N TYR A 80 -20.83 -14.07 -2.38
CA TYR A 80 -21.49 -15.37 -2.19
C TYR A 80 -21.70 -15.68 -0.71
N ARG A 81 -20.81 -15.18 0.15
CA ARG A 81 -20.90 -15.39 1.60
C ARG A 81 -21.82 -14.41 2.30
N GLN A 82 -21.75 -13.13 1.94
CA GLN A 82 -22.48 -12.07 2.68
C GLN A 82 -23.84 -11.73 2.06
N GLY A 83 -24.11 -12.15 0.81
CA GLY A 83 -25.34 -11.81 0.09
C GLY A 83 -25.51 -10.31 -0.20
N ARG A 84 -24.43 -9.51 -0.11
CA ARG A 84 -24.43 -8.05 -0.27
C ARG A 84 -23.62 -7.64 -1.49
N PRO A 85 -23.92 -6.49 -2.12
CA PRO A 85 -23.12 -5.96 -3.21
C PRO A 85 -21.64 -5.77 -2.79
N VAL A 86 -20.70 -6.31 -3.55
CA VAL A 86 -19.26 -6.25 -3.24
C VAL A 86 -18.77 -4.82 -3.18
N SER A 87 -19.29 -3.93 -4.04
CA SER A 87 -18.94 -2.50 -4.01
C SER A 87 -19.27 -1.82 -2.69
N THR A 88 -20.37 -2.20 -2.05
CA THR A 88 -20.75 -1.69 -0.72
C THR A 88 -19.78 -2.18 0.35
N ILE A 89 -19.45 -3.47 0.33
CA ILE A 89 -18.49 -4.07 1.28
C ILE A 89 -17.11 -3.41 1.15
N LEU A 90 -16.63 -3.21 -0.09
CA LEU A 90 -15.37 -2.53 -0.32
C LEU A 90 -15.36 -1.08 0.17
N LYS A 91 -16.42 -0.32 -0.05
CA LYS A 91 -16.56 1.05 0.46
C LYS A 91 -16.51 1.12 1.98
N GLU A 92 -17.09 0.16 2.67
CA GLU A 92 -17.05 0.06 4.14
C GLU A 92 -15.64 -0.28 4.66
N ARG A 93 -14.86 -1.09 3.92
CA ARG A 93 -13.56 -1.62 4.34
C ARG A 93 -12.36 -0.79 3.86
N ALA A 94 -12.45 -0.15 2.70
CA ALA A 94 -11.35 0.61 2.10
C ALA A 94 -10.80 1.73 3.01
N PRO A 95 -11.62 2.51 3.76
CA PRO A 95 -11.10 3.52 4.68
C PRO A 95 -10.10 2.97 5.69
N ALA A 96 -10.36 1.77 6.24
CA ALA A 96 -9.48 1.15 7.23
C ALA A 96 -8.07 0.87 6.67
N THR A 97 -8.01 0.27 5.48
CA THR A 97 -6.72 0.00 4.81
C THR A 97 -5.99 1.28 4.41
N LEU A 98 -6.73 2.27 3.88
CA LEU A 98 -6.13 3.54 3.44
C LEU A 98 -5.57 4.35 4.61
N GLU A 99 -6.28 4.41 5.74
CA GLU A 99 -5.78 5.07 6.95
C GLU A 99 -4.54 4.37 7.50
N LEU A 100 -4.55 3.05 7.58
CA LEU A 100 -3.41 2.26 8.01
C LEU A 100 -2.19 2.49 7.09
N ALA A 101 -2.39 2.42 5.78
CA ALA A 101 -1.34 2.64 4.79
C ALA A 101 -0.78 4.07 4.84
N ALA A 102 -1.65 5.08 4.99
CA ALA A 102 -1.26 6.48 5.07
C ALA A 102 -0.41 6.76 6.32
N VAL A 103 -0.84 6.27 7.50
CA VAL A 103 -0.10 6.46 8.76
C VAL A 103 1.22 5.70 8.71
N SER A 104 1.23 4.45 8.24
CA SER A 104 2.45 3.66 8.09
C SER A 104 3.45 4.32 7.13
N GLY A 105 2.97 4.82 5.99
CA GLY A 105 3.80 5.54 5.01
C GLY A 105 4.34 6.85 5.57
N PHE A 106 3.51 7.62 6.28
CA PHE A 106 3.93 8.86 6.93
C PHE A 106 5.00 8.60 8.00
N LEU A 107 4.82 7.59 8.85
CA LEU A 107 5.82 7.18 9.84
C LEU A 107 7.12 6.72 9.17
N ALA A 108 7.02 5.88 8.14
CA ALA A 108 8.18 5.38 7.42
C ALA A 108 9.02 6.52 6.81
N ILE A 109 8.37 7.50 6.18
CA ILE A 109 9.03 8.64 5.56
C ILE A 109 9.64 9.56 6.61
N THR A 110 8.84 10.01 7.58
CA THR A 110 9.28 11.04 8.53
C THR A 110 10.38 10.51 9.46
N VAL A 111 10.15 9.34 10.06
CA VAL A 111 11.13 8.73 10.97
C VAL A 111 12.33 8.19 10.20
N GLY A 112 12.12 7.57 9.03
CA GLY A 112 13.20 7.06 8.17
C GLY A 112 14.15 8.17 7.72
N ILE A 113 13.64 9.30 7.23
CA ILE A 113 14.46 10.47 6.86
C ILE A 113 15.20 11.02 8.08
N ALA A 114 14.50 11.24 9.21
CA ALA A 114 15.11 11.80 10.41
C ALA A 114 16.26 10.92 10.93
N LEU A 115 16.05 9.60 11.04
CA LEU A 115 17.08 8.66 11.49
C LEU A 115 18.20 8.51 10.46
N GLY A 116 17.89 8.55 9.16
CA GLY A 116 18.89 8.52 8.09
C GLY A 116 19.85 9.72 8.15
N VAL A 117 19.31 10.93 8.28
CA VAL A 117 20.09 12.16 8.45
C VAL A 117 20.92 12.11 9.74
N LEU A 118 20.31 11.73 10.87
CA LEU A 118 20.99 11.63 12.17
C LEU A 118 22.21 10.67 12.08
N THR A 119 22.00 9.49 11.51
CA THR A 119 23.05 8.46 11.38
C THR A 119 24.12 8.81 10.34
N ALA A 120 23.81 9.67 9.36
CA ALA A 120 24.80 10.20 8.44
C ALA A 120 25.69 11.28 9.07
N ILE A 121 25.07 12.23 9.78
CA ILE A 121 25.79 13.33 10.45
C ILE A 121 26.70 12.79 11.57
N ARG A 122 26.18 11.86 12.37
CA ARG A 122 26.89 11.25 13.52
C ARG A 122 27.49 9.87 13.17
N ARG A 123 27.99 9.69 11.97
CA ARG A 123 28.39 8.39 11.39
C ARG A 123 29.28 7.49 12.25
N ASN A 124 30.12 8.08 13.10
CA ASN A 124 31.08 7.37 13.97
C ASN A 124 30.59 7.28 15.42
N GLY A 125 29.37 7.74 15.72
CA GLY A 125 28.80 7.75 17.07
C GLY A 125 28.17 6.42 17.46
N ILE A 126 28.19 6.08 18.75
CA ILE A 126 27.54 4.87 19.29
C ILE A 126 26.05 4.85 18.93
N LEU A 127 25.37 6.00 19.04
CA LEU A 127 23.95 6.12 18.68
C LEU A 127 23.68 5.71 17.22
N ALA A 128 24.54 6.16 16.28
CA ALA A 128 24.37 5.77 14.88
C ALA A 128 24.56 4.26 14.67
N ASN A 129 25.52 3.66 15.36
CA ASN A 129 25.76 2.23 15.30
C ASN A 129 24.58 1.44 15.89
N VAL A 130 24.05 1.86 17.04
CA VAL A 130 22.87 1.23 17.66
C VAL A 130 21.66 1.31 16.72
N ILE A 131 21.35 2.50 16.19
CA ILE A 131 20.23 2.67 15.25
C ILE A 131 20.42 1.76 14.01
N MET A 132 21.62 1.71 13.44
CA MET A 132 21.90 0.89 12.25
C MET A 132 21.81 -0.61 12.56
N THR A 133 22.26 -1.05 13.73
CA THR A 133 22.18 -2.46 14.13
C THR A 133 20.73 -2.85 14.43
N THR A 134 20.00 -2.04 15.20
CA THR A 134 18.58 -2.32 15.49
C THR A 134 17.70 -2.26 14.25
N SER A 135 18.04 -1.42 13.26
CA SER A 135 17.30 -1.37 12.00
C SER A 135 17.39 -2.67 11.19
N LEU A 136 18.42 -3.50 11.43
CA LEU A 136 18.50 -4.82 10.80
C LEU A 136 17.32 -5.71 11.21
N ILE A 137 16.80 -5.55 12.43
CA ILE A 137 15.61 -6.27 12.90
C ILE A 137 14.43 -6.03 11.96
N GLY A 138 14.21 -4.76 11.56
CA GLY A 138 13.11 -4.38 10.68
C GLY A 138 13.18 -4.96 9.25
N VAL A 139 14.34 -5.44 8.82
CA VAL A 139 14.52 -6.07 7.50
C VAL A 139 14.65 -7.59 7.62
N SER A 140 15.22 -8.09 8.73
CA SER A 140 15.53 -9.51 8.90
C SER A 140 14.37 -10.33 9.44
N LEU A 141 13.49 -9.71 10.25
CA LEU A 141 12.34 -10.41 10.80
C LEU A 141 11.11 -10.27 9.89
N PRO A 142 10.33 -11.35 9.75
CA PRO A 142 9.03 -11.26 9.08
C PRO A 142 8.12 -10.24 9.77
N THR A 143 7.39 -9.43 8.99
CA THR A 143 6.52 -8.37 9.53
C THR A 143 5.45 -8.89 10.49
N PHE A 144 4.88 -10.08 10.21
CA PHE A 144 3.91 -10.69 11.12
C PHE A 144 4.50 -11.02 12.49
N LEU A 145 5.76 -11.48 12.54
CA LEU A 145 6.44 -11.77 13.80
C LEU A 145 6.66 -10.48 14.61
N ILE A 146 7.07 -9.41 13.95
CA ILE A 146 7.20 -8.08 14.59
C ILE A 146 5.84 -7.64 15.16
N GLY A 147 4.76 -7.81 14.40
CA GLY A 147 3.40 -7.50 14.85
C GLY A 147 3.01 -8.27 16.11
N ILE A 148 3.25 -9.59 16.13
CA ILE A 148 2.97 -10.45 17.30
C ILE A 148 3.80 -10.01 18.51
N LEU A 149 5.10 -9.71 18.33
CA LEU A 149 5.96 -9.23 19.42
C LEU A 149 5.50 -7.88 19.97
N LEU A 150 5.08 -6.97 19.11
CA LEU A 150 4.54 -5.68 19.56
C LEU A 150 3.21 -5.84 20.32
N ILE A 151 2.32 -6.71 19.86
CA ILE A 151 1.10 -7.06 20.60
C ILE A 151 1.48 -7.63 21.98
N TYR A 152 2.38 -8.60 22.02
CA TYR A 152 2.79 -9.23 23.27
C TYR A 152 3.33 -8.21 24.26
N ILE A 153 4.27 -7.36 23.84
CA ILE A 153 4.91 -6.38 24.74
C ILE A 153 3.94 -5.27 25.14
N PHE A 154 3.33 -4.57 24.18
CA PHE A 154 2.60 -3.33 24.44
C PHE A 154 1.13 -3.54 24.82
N SER A 155 0.55 -4.67 24.43
CA SER A 155 -0.85 -4.94 24.70
C SER A 155 -1.04 -5.94 25.84
N VAL A 156 -0.28 -7.05 25.84
CA VAL A 156 -0.45 -8.11 26.84
C VAL A 156 0.33 -7.78 28.12
N GLU A 157 1.64 -7.50 28.02
CA GLU A 157 2.48 -7.28 29.20
C GLU A 157 2.27 -5.88 29.81
N LEU A 158 2.23 -4.84 29.00
CA LEU A 158 2.14 -3.46 29.46
C LEU A 158 0.69 -2.95 29.55
N GLY A 159 -0.24 -3.52 28.80
CA GLY A 159 -1.64 -3.07 28.77
C GLY A 159 -1.85 -1.64 28.25
N TRP A 160 -0.90 -1.11 27.45
CA TRP A 160 -0.94 0.28 27.00
C TRP A 160 -1.80 0.48 25.73
N LEU A 161 -1.79 -0.49 24.84
CA LEU A 161 -2.41 -0.40 23.50
C LEU A 161 -3.29 -1.62 23.23
N PRO A 162 -4.36 -1.48 22.44
CA PRO A 162 -5.22 -2.60 22.08
C PRO A 162 -4.50 -3.60 21.17
N SER A 163 -4.84 -4.89 21.33
CA SER A 163 -4.24 -5.99 20.56
C SER A 163 -4.82 -6.09 19.15
N PHE A 164 -6.12 -5.85 19.00
CA PHE A 164 -6.89 -6.17 17.79
C PHE A 164 -7.94 -5.09 17.50
N SER A 165 -8.46 -5.12 16.26
CA SER A 165 -9.53 -4.26 15.79
C SER A 165 -9.09 -2.80 15.56
N ARG A 166 -10.01 -2.02 14.99
CA ARG A 166 -9.77 -0.61 14.61
C ARG A 166 -10.17 0.40 15.69
N GLY A 167 -10.83 -0.08 16.77
CA GLY A 167 -11.45 0.80 17.75
C GLY A 167 -12.72 1.46 17.20
N ASP A 168 -13.19 2.51 17.89
CA ASP A 168 -14.36 3.26 17.47
C ASP A 168 -14.05 4.13 16.26
N THR A 169 -15.07 4.35 15.44
CA THR A 169 -14.97 5.18 14.23
C THR A 169 -16.12 6.16 14.13
N VAL A 170 -15.88 7.29 13.47
CA VAL A 170 -16.88 8.32 13.16
C VAL A 170 -17.08 8.40 11.66
N MET A 171 -18.31 8.56 11.22
CA MET A 171 -18.65 8.73 9.80
C MET A 171 -18.57 10.20 9.40
N ILE A 172 -17.77 10.50 8.39
CA ILE A 172 -17.65 11.84 7.79
C ILE A 172 -17.91 11.71 6.29
N GLY A 173 -19.04 12.21 5.79
CA GLY A 173 -19.32 12.23 4.35
C GLY A 173 -19.23 10.85 3.66
N GLY A 174 -19.61 9.77 4.36
CA GLY A 174 -19.51 8.41 3.83
C GLY A 174 -18.15 7.73 4.04
N TRP A 175 -17.19 8.40 4.70
CA TRP A 175 -15.89 7.86 5.11
C TRP A 175 -15.90 7.53 6.60
N SER A 176 -15.65 6.27 6.94
CA SER A 176 -15.49 5.84 8.34
C SER A 176 -14.06 6.11 8.78
N THR A 177 -13.84 6.99 9.77
CA THR A 177 -12.50 7.35 10.26
C THR A 177 -12.31 7.02 11.74
N GLY A 178 -11.14 6.44 12.08
CA GLY A 178 -10.68 6.24 13.46
C GLY A 178 -9.86 7.42 14.01
N PHE A 179 -9.51 8.40 13.17
CA PHE A 179 -8.65 9.53 13.59
C PHE A 179 -9.28 10.47 14.60
N LEU A 180 -10.60 10.47 14.73
CA LEU A 180 -11.34 11.35 15.63
C LEU A 180 -11.75 10.67 16.95
N THR A 181 -11.31 9.43 17.18
CA THR A 181 -11.58 8.69 18.41
C THR A 181 -10.28 8.30 19.10
N GLU A 182 -10.30 8.33 20.42
CA GLU A 182 -9.12 7.93 21.21
C GLU A 182 -8.79 6.44 21.00
N THR A 183 -9.81 5.60 21.00
CA THR A 183 -9.66 4.15 20.76
C THR A 183 -9.15 3.85 19.35
N GLY A 184 -9.62 4.58 18.33
CA GLY A 184 -9.16 4.46 16.96
C GLY A 184 -7.70 4.85 16.78
N LEU A 185 -7.27 5.98 17.39
CA LEU A 185 -5.89 6.41 17.35
C LEU A 185 -4.95 5.41 18.05
N LYS A 186 -5.32 4.90 19.23
CA LYS A 186 -4.55 3.88 19.94
C LYS A 186 -4.43 2.59 19.15
N SER A 187 -5.52 2.15 18.51
CA SER A 187 -5.55 0.94 17.69
C SER A 187 -4.67 1.03 16.44
N LEU A 188 -4.43 2.23 15.90
CA LEU A 188 -3.59 2.48 14.72
C LEU A 188 -2.09 2.33 15.01
N ILE A 189 -1.64 2.52 16.26
CA ILE A 189 -0.21 2.64 16.59
C ILE A 189 0.55 1.36 16.22
N LEU A 190 0.19 0.21 16.80
CA LEU A 190 0.92 -1.04 16.59
C LEU A 190 0.89 -1.53 15.14
N PRO A 191 -0.28 -1.57 14.47
CA PRO A 191 -0.34 -1.94 13.05
C PRO A 191 0.48 -1.02 12.16
N SER A 192 0.45 0.30 12.41
CA SER A 192 1.21 1.27 11.60
C SER A 192 2.71 1.15 11.77
N ILE A 193 3.20 0.89 12.99
CA ILE A 193 4.62 0.60 13.23
C ILE A 193 5.01 -0.69 12.51
N THR A 194 4.22 -1.76 12.66
CA THR A 194 4.47 -3.06 12.04
C THR A 194 4.59 -2.95 10.52
N LEU A 195 3.63 -2.30 9.89
CA LEU A 195 3.58 -2.15 8.43
C LEU A 195 4.66 -1.18 7.92
N GLY A 196 4.92 -0.10 8.68
CA GLY A 196 5.87 0.94 8.30
C GLY A 196 7.34 0.59 8.55
N LEU A 197 7.66 -0.32 9.46
CA LEU A 197 9.02 -0.57 9.97
C LEU A 197 10.00 -1.00 8.87
N TYR A 198 9.57 -1.89 7.97
CA TYR A 198 10.37 -2.33 6.84
C TYR A 198 10.73 -1.14 5.93
N GLN A 199 9.73 -0.38 5.52
CA GLN A 199 9.92 0.79 4.65
C GLN A 199 10.74 1.89 5.33
N MET A 200 10.50 2.13 6.62
CA MET A 200 11.26 3.07 7.44
C MET A 200 12.76 2.71 7.42
N THR A 201 13.08 1.43 7.58
CA THR A 201 14.46 0.95 7.55
C THR A 201 15.11 1.15 6.19
N LEU A 202 14.41 0.83 5.10
CA LEU A 202 14.93 1.05 3.74
C LEU A 202 15.18 2.54 3.47
N ILE A 203 14.21 3.39 3.81
CA ILE A 203 14.32 4.85 3.63
C ILE A 203 15.47 5.39 4.46
N MET A 204 15.59 5.00 5.73
CA MET A 204 16.66 5.42 6.60
C MET A 204 18.05 5.08 6.01
N ARG A 205 18.23 3.85 5.53
CA ARG A 205 19.50 3.40 4.94
C ARG A 205 19.82 4.14 3.65
N LEU A 206 18.83 4.37 2.80
CA LEU A 206 18.97 5.13 1.57
C LEU A 206 19.37 6.58 1.87
N VAL A 207 18.63 7.26 2.76
CA VAL A 207 18.92 8.65 3.17
C VAL A 207 20.33 8.76 3.75
N ARG A 208 20.73 7.80 4.59
CA ARG A 208 22.10 7.78 5.14
C ARG A 208 23.15 7.67 4.02
N SER A 209 22.98 6.75 3.07
CA SER A 209 23.91 6.55 1.97
C SER A 209 24.06 7.79 1.12
N GLU A 210 22.96 8.33 0.64
CA GLU A 210 22.91 9.53 -0.19
C GLU A 210 23.46 10.76 0.57
N MET A 211 23.12 10.91 1.84
CA MET A 211 23.61 12.01 2.66
C MET A 211 25.12 11.94 2.86
N LEU A 212 25.71 10.75 3.05
CA LEU A 212 27.15 10.55 3.19
C LEU A 212 27.90 10.87 1.89
N GLU A 213 27.32 10.55 0.73
CA GLU A 213 27.85 10.89 -0.58
C GLU A 213 27.83 12.40 -0.80
N VAL A 214 26.68 13.03 -0.62
CA VAL A 214 26.48 14.47 -0.77
C VAL A 214 27.41 15.27 0.15
N LEU A 215 27.58 14.86 1.42
CA LEU A 215 28.45 15.55 2.37
C LEU A 215 29.94 15.54 1.99
N ARG A 216 30.36 14.68 1.06
CA ARG A 216 31.73 14.64 0.51
C ARG A 216 31.90 15.46 -0.78
N ALA A 217 30.81 15.94 -1.38
CA ALA A 217 30.84 16.70 -2.61
C ALA A 217 31.59 18.05 -2.46
N ASP A 218 32.20 18.51 -3.54
CA ASP A 218 33.04 19.72 -3.52
C ASP A 218 32.25 20.99 -3.19
N TYR A 219 31.01 21.10 -3.64
CA TYR A 219 30.18 22.25 -3.30
C TYR A 219 29.85 22.34 -1.79
N ILE A 220 29.82 21.21 -1.08
CA ILE A 220 29.66 21.17 0.38
C ILE A 220 30.96 21.59 1.06
N ARG A 221 32.12 21.15 0.54
CA ARG A 221 33.43 21.62 1.03
C ARG A 221 33.58 23.13 0.84
N PHE A 222 33.18 23.64 -0.32
CA PHE A 222 33.15 25.07 -0.58
C PHE A 222 32.22 25.85 0.36
N ALA A 223 31.04 25.33 0.63
CA ALA A 223 30.11 25.95 1.58
C ALA A 223 30.72 26.05 3.00
N ARG A 224 31.43 25.01 3.45
CA ARG A 224 32.16 25.03 4.74
C ARG A 224 33.33 26.04 4.70
N ALA A 225 34.11 26.08 3.62
CA ALA A 225 35.21 27.03 3.46
C ALA A 225 34.75 28.49 3.51
N ARG A 226 33.50 28.77 3.08
CA ARG A 226 32.84 30.08 3.21
C ARG A 226 32.32 30.39 4.61
N GLY A 227 32.54 29.53 5.61
CA GLY A 227 32.13 29.74 6.99
C GLY A 227 30.66 29.48 7.27
N LEU A 228 29.94 28.76 6.42
CA LEU A 228 28.55 28.40 6.69
C LEU A 228 28.48 27.45 7.88
N ARG A 229 27.50 27.70 8.78
CA ARG A 229 27.25 26.87 9.97
C ARG A 229 26.87 25.44 9.54
N ASP A 230 27.31 24.43 10.27
CA ASP A 230 27.02 23.01 10.00
C ASP A 230 25.53 22.73 9.82
N ARG A 231 24.65 23.38 10.59
CA ARG A 231 23.20 23.25 10.44
C ARG A 231 22.73 23.70 9.04
N ALA A 232 23.25 24.80 8.52
CA ALA A 232 22.91 25.27 7.17
C ALA A 232 23.47 24.33 6.10
N VAL A 233 24.70 23.87 6.26
CA VAL A 233 25.35 22.89 5.36
C VAL A 233 24.54 21.60 5.31
N ASN A 234 24.18 21.01 6.47
CA ASN A 234 23.51 19.71 6.54
C ASN A 234 22.06 19.77 6.05
N PHE A 235 21.27 20.75 6.49
CA PHE A 235 19.83 20.77 6.22
C PHE A 235 19.45 21.57 4.95
N ARG A 236 20.13 22.69 4.67
CA ARG A 236 19.79 23.54 3.51
C ARG A 236 20.50 23.12 2.23
N HIS A 237 21.75 22.62 2.32
CA HIS A 237 22.55 22.25 1.17
C HIS A 237 22.60 20.75 0.94
N ALA A 238 22.95 19.93 1.94
CA ALA A 238 23.11 18.50 1.77
C ALA A 238 21.74 17.81 1.69
N LEU A 239 20.85 17.96 2.67
CA LEU A 239 19.56 17.26 2.71
C LEU A 239 18.70 17.55 1.46
N LYS A 240 18.67 18.79 0.99
CA LYS A 240 17.89 19.15 -0.20
C LYS A 240 18.29 18.32 -1.43
N ASN A 241 19.59 18.09 -1.63
CA ASN A 241 20.09 17.31 -2.75
C ASN A 241 19.95 15.80 -2.52
N THR A 242 20.06 15.36 -1.27
CA THR A 242 19.79 13.96 -0.85
C THR A 242 18.35 13.54 -1.11
N LEU A 243 17.38 14.45 -0.93
CA LEU A 243 15.96 14.11 -1.07
C LEU A 243 15.54 13.77 -2.50
N VAL A 244 16.26 14.19 -3.54
CA VAL A 244 15.90 13.91 -4.94
C VAL A 244 15.83 12.39 -5.20
N PRO A 245 16.93 11.60 -5.04
CA PRO A 245 16.88 10.16 -5.21
C PRO A 245 15.99 9.47 -4.16
N VAL A 246 15.92 10.01 -2.94
CA VAL A 246 15.08 9.46 -1.86
C VAL A 246 13.60 9.51 -2.21
N ILE A 247 13.09 10.63 -2.71
CA ILE A 247 11.68 10.77 -3.11
C ILE A 247 11.33 9.77 -4.20
N THR A 248 12.23 9.56 -5.17
CA THR A 248 12.02 8.62 -6.26
C THR A 248 11.86 7.18 -5.75
N VAL A 249 12.82 6.70 -4.95
CA VAL A 249 12.78 5.33 -4.42
C VAL A 249 11.65 5.15 -3.42
N THR A 250 11.43 6.13 -2.53
CA THR A 250 10.34 6.09 -1.54
C THR A 250 8.99 6.06 -2.22
N GLY A 251 8.81 6.83 -3.28
CA GLY A 251 7.58 6.84 -4.05
C GLY A 251 7.22 5.46 -4.60
N LEU A 252 8.17 4.78 -5.23
CA LEU A 252 7.98 3.41 -5.72
C LEU A 252 7.64 2.43 -4.60
N GLN A 253 8.17 2.65 -3.40
CA GLN A 253 7.93 1.79 -2.24
C GLN A 253 6.57 2.02 -1.57
N LEU A 254 5.94 3.19 -1.71
CA LEU A 254 4.63 3.47 -1.12
C LEU A 254 3.54 2.53 -1.66
N GLY A 255 3.60 2.14 -2.93
CA GLY A 255 2.68 1.18 -3.50
C GLY A 255 2.74 -0.19 -2.81
N SER A 256 3.92 -0.62 -2.36
CA SER A 256 4.10 -1.90 -1.67
C SER A 256 3.47 -1.91 -0.27
N ILE A 257 3.35 -0.78 0.41
CA ILE A 257 2.68 -0.69 1.72
C ILE A 257 1.26 -1.26 1.66
N ILE A 258 0.51 -0.91 0.61
CA ILE A 258 -0.86 -1.40 0.43
C ILE A 258 -0.87 -2.91 0.17
N ALA A 259 0.04 -3.41 -0.65
CA ALA A 259 0.14 -4.84 -0.93
C ALA A 259 0.48 -5.67 0.33
N PHE A 260 1.37 -5.16 1.18
CA PHE A 260 1.75 -5.83 2.43
C PHE A 260 0.79 -5.57 3.60
N ALA A 261 -0.15 -4.62 3.46
CA ALA A 261 -1.17 -4.35 4.49
C ALA A 261 -1.98 -5.60 4.84
N ILE A 262 -2.21 -6.51 3.88
CA ILE A 262 -2.96 -7.75 4.07
C ILE A 262 -2.43 -8.60 5.25
N ILE A 263 -1.11 -8.72 5.39
CA ILE A 263 -0.48 -9.49 6.47
C ILE A 263 -0.72 -8.79 7.81
N THR A 264 -0.50 -7.48 7.85
CA THR A 264 -0.70 -6.68 9.07
C THR A 264 -2.18 -6.68 9.48
N GLU A 265 -3.10 -6.50 8.53
CA GLU A 265 -4.54 -6.56 8.78
C GLU A 265 -4.97 -7.92 9.36
N SER A 266 -4.38 -9.01 8.88
CA SER A 266 -4.67 -10.36 9.39
C SER A 266 -4.17 -10.53 10.83
N VAL A 267 -2.94 -10.07 11.14
CA VAL A 267 -2.34 -10.19 12.47
C VAL A 267 -3.14 -9.40 13.51
N PHE A 268 -3.50 -8.15 13.17
CA PHE A 268 -4.21 -7.25 14.08
C PHE A 268 -5.74 -7.34 13.98
N GLN A 269 -6.27 -8.28 13.18
CA GLN A 269 -7.71 -8.38 12.88
C GLN A 269 -8.30 -7.00 12.49
N TRP A 270 -7.50 -6.24 11.74
CA TRP A 270 -7.87 -4.92 11.26
C TRP A 270 -8.90 -5.02 10.16
N PRO A 271 -10.09 -4.37 10.28
CA PRO A 271 -11.22 -4.61 9.38
C PRO A 271 -11.06 -3.91 8.02
N GLY A 272 -9.93 -4.14 7.34
CA GLY A 272 -9.61 -3.59 6.03
C GLY A 272 -9.99 -4.51 4.86
N VAL A 273 -9.59 -4.10 3.65
CA VAL A 273 -9.83 -4.88 2.43
C VAL A 273 -8.91 -6.08 2.30
N GLY A 274 -7.71 -6.06 2.92
CA GLY A 274 -6.80 -7.20 2.93
C GLY A 274 -7.32 -8.35 3.78
N LEU A 275 -7.82 -8.07 4.98
CA LEU A 275 -8.48 -9.08 5.82
C LEU A 275 -9.74 -9.61 5.14
N LEU A 276 -10.52 -8.74 4.48
CA LEU A 276 -11.66 -9.15 3.67
C LEU A 276 -11.25 -10.14 2.58
N PHE A 277 -10.13 -9.91 1.90
CA PHE A 277 -9.60 -10.79 0.87
C PHE A 277 -9.19 -12.17 1.43
N ILE A 278 -8.46 -12.20 2.56
CA ILE A 278 -8.08 -13.47 3.21
C ILE A 278 -9.32 -14.30 3.52
N ASN A 279 -10.36 -13.66 4.10
CA ASN A 279 -11.62 -14.33 4.37
C ASN A 279 -12.31 -14.81 3.08
N ALA A 280 -12.27 -14.01 2.01
CA ALA A 280 -12.84 -14.39 0.72
C ALA A 280 -12.13 -15.60 0.11
N VAL A 281 -10.80 -15.69 0.25
CA VAL A 281 -10.03 -16.87 -0.19
C VAL A 281 -10.44 -18.13 0.60
N GLN A 282 -10.56 -18.03 1.92
CA GLN A 282 -10.94 -19.16 2.77
C GLN A 282 -12.34 -19.71 2.45
N PHE A 283 -13.27 -18.85 2.03
CA PHE A 283 -14.66 -19.22 1.73
C PHE A 283 -14.97 -19.25 0.22
N VAL A 284 -13.96 -19.12 -0.62
CA VAL A 284 -14.08 -19.14 -2.09
C VAL A 284 -15.12 -18.10 -2.60
N ASP A 285 -15.12 -16.91 -1.98
CA ASP A 285 -15.96 -15.78 -2.39
C ASP A 285 -15.32 -15.04 -3.57
N ILE A 286 -15.45 -15.61 -4.78
CA ILE A 286 -14.76 -15.16 -5.99
C ILE A 286 -15.06 -13.70 -6.36
N PRO A 287 -16.33 -13.19 -6.28
CA PRO A 287 -16.60 -11.78 -6.56
C PRO A 287 -15.80 -10.81 -5.69
N VAL A 288 -15.67 -11.12 -4.39
CA VAL A 288 -14.86 -10.32 -3.46
C VAL A 288 -13.37 -10.42 -3.80
N MET A 289 -12.87 -11.63 -4.12
CA MET A 289 -11.47 -11.82 -4.51
C MET A 289 -11.12 -11.03 -5.77
N ALA A 290 -11.93 -11.12 -6.81
CA ALA A 290 -11.73 -10.41 -8.06
C ALA A 290 -11.79 -8.88 -7.87
N ALA A 291 -12.75 -8.41 -7.09
CA ALA A 291 -12.89 -6.99 -6.77
C ALA A 291 -11.70 -6.45 -5.96
N TYR A 292 -11.18 -7.23 -5.02
CA TYR A 292 -9.97 -6.88 -4.28
C TYR A 292 -8.76 -6.72 -5.21
N LEU A 293 -8.51 -7.68 -6.11
CA LEU A 293 -7.40 -7.60 -7.05
C LEU A 293 -7.51 -6.36 -7.94
N MET A 294 -8.70 -6.04 -8.44
CA MET A 294 -8.95 -4.83 -9.22
C MET A 294 -8.72 -3.56 -8.39
N LEU A 295 -9.26 -3.51 -7.17
CA LEU A 295 -9.10 -2.35 -6.27
C LEU A 295 -7.62 -2.09 -5.96
N ILE A 296 -6.88 -3.11 -5.52
CA ILE A 296 -5.45 -2.98 -5.20
C ILE A 296 -4.65 -2.54 -6.42
N SER A 297 -4.98 -3.07 -7.60
CA SER A 297 -4.30 -2.67 -8.84
C SER A 297 -4.57 -1.22 -9.19
N VAL A 298 -5.81 -0.75 -9.07
CA VAL A 298 -6.16 0.67 -9.27
C VAL A 298 -5.42 1.57 -8.27
N MET A 299 -5.38 1.16 -7.00
CA MET A 299 -4.66 1.92 -5.97
C MET A 299 -3.15 1.96 -6.24
N PHE A 300 -2.54 0.82 -6.57
CA PHE A 300 -1.12 0.72 -6.91
C PHE A 300 -0.76 1.56 -8.13
N VAL A 301 -1.54 1.46 -9.20
CA VAL A 301 -1.38 2.26 -10.42
C VAL A 301 -1.57 3.74 -10.13
N GLY A 302 -2.57 4.10 -9.34
CA GLY A 302 -2.84 5.49 -8.93
C GLY A 302 -1.68 6.10 -8.14
N ILE A 303 -1.15 5.37 -7.15
CA ILE A 303 0.00 5.81 -6.37
C ILE A 303 1.23 5.97 -7.26
N ASN A 304 1.54 4.98 -8.11
CA ASN A 304 2.67 5.09 -9.03
C ASN A 304 2.54 6.28 -9.98
N LEU A 305 1.34 6.54 -10.50
CA LEU A 305 1.09 7.69 -11.36
C LEU A 305 1.33 9.02 -10.62
N ILE A 306 0.86 9.14 -9.37
CA ILE A 306 1.13 10.32 -8.53
C ILE A 306 2.63 10.49 -8.29
N VAL A 307 3.33 9.42 -7.96
CA VAL A 307 4.78 9.42 -7.73
C VAL A 307 5.55 9.82 -9.00
N ASP A 308 5.16 9.27 -10.15
CA ASP A 308 5.76 9.64 -11.44
C ASP A 308 5.56 11.13 -11.77
N MET A 309 4.37 11.68 -11.46
CA MET A 309 4.11 13.11 -11.63
C MET A 309 4.94 13.97 -10.67
N LEU A 310 5.06 13.55 -9.41
CA LEU A 310 5.92 14.23 -8.43
C LEU A 310 7.39 14.19 -8.86
N TYR A 311 7.86 13.05 -9.32
CA TYR A 311 9.22 12.90 -9.84
C TYR A 311 9.49 13.83 -11.02
N TYR A 312 8.60 13.87 -12.00
CA TYR A 312 8.71 14.80 -13.13
C TYR A 312 8.68 16.29 -12.71
N ALA A 313 7.95 16.61 -11.63
CA ALA A 313 7.89 17.98 -11.11
C ALA A 313 9.19 18.39 -10.40
N ILE A 314 9.85 17.44 -9.71
CA ILE A 314 11.03 17.69 -8.86
C ILE A 314 12.33 17.61 -9.64
N ASP A 315 12.45 16.70 -10.63
CA ASP A 315 13.66 16.53 -11.42
C ASP A 315 13.60 17.33 -12.73
N PRO A 316 14.35 18.47 -12.83
CA PRO A 316 14.40 19.27 -14.05
C PRO A 316 15.05 18.55 -15.25
N ARG A 317 15.85 17.50 -15.00
CA ARG A 317 16.60 16.78 -16.06
C ARG A 317 15.68 16.02 -16.98
N LEU A 318 14.58 15.47 -16.47
CA LEU A 318 13.56 14.81 -17.26
C LEU A 318 12.80 15.74 -18.23
N ARG A 319 12.88 17.07 -18.01
CA ARG A 319 12.29 18.04 -18.92
C ARG A 319 13.10 18.26 -20.19
N VAL A 320 14.39 17.90 -20.17
CA VAL A 320 15.33 18.16 -21.28
C VAL A 320 15.35 17.01 -22.28
N ASP A 321 15.21 15.77 -21.82
CA ASP A 321 15.25 14.57 -22.69
C ASP A 321 14.03 14.45 -23.63
N GLY A 322 12.97 15.19 -23.41
CA GLY A 322 11.81 15.29 -24.30
C GLY A 322 12.00 16.15 -25.56
N ARG A 323 13.21 16.68 -25.81
CA ARG A 323 13.54 17.51 -26.98
C ARG A 323 14.40 16.83 -28.05
N THR A 324 14.78 15.57 -27.82
CA THR A 324 15.65 14.80 -28.74
C THR A 324 15.05 13.45 -29.14
N ALA A 325 13.73 13.40 -29.38
CA ALA A 325 13.07 12.26 -30.03
C ALA A 325 12.02 12.76 -31.02
#